data_5110812f846688c53b0e79c2c7e0c58c
#
_entry.id   5110812f846688c53b0e79c2c7e0c58c
#
_cell.length_a   1.000
_cell.length_b   1.000
_cell.length_c   1.000
_cell.angle_alpha   90.00
_cell.angle_beta   90.00
_cell.angle_gamma   90.00
#
_symmetry.space_group_name_H-M   'P 1'
#
loop_
_entity.id
_entity.type
_entity.pdbx_description
1 polymer ?
#
loop_
_entity_poly.entity_id
_entity_poly.type
_entity_poly.pdbx_seq_one_letter_code
_entity_poly.pdbx_strand_id
1 'polypeptide(L)'
;MEKREEILAIAKDMMAAIYTKGEITDVDVVAETAIRYADALVKAYEQSLLSVKDDCVKNQLPIYRKYCELKKKNPECLILFRCGDFYETYEDDAQLVSDCLGITLTKVYKTGLRMAVFPHNALDTYLPRLIRAGFRVAIDDK
;
A
#
# COMPACT_ATOMS: atom_id res chain seq x y z
N MET A 1 14.12 15.92 -9.94
CA MET A 1 14.75 17.18 -9.49
C MET A 1 13.89 18.40 -9.78
N GLU A 2 13.41 18.60 -10.98
CA GLU A 2 12.60 19.77 -11.35
C GLU A 2 11.37 20.01 -10.47
N LYS A 3 10.56 18.99 -10.19
CA LYS A 3 9.35 19.14 -9.36
C LYS A 3 9.62 19.50 -7.89
N ARG A 4 10.79 19.16 -7.35
CA ARG A 4 11.17 19.53 -5.99
C ARG A 4 11.50 21.01 -5.90
N GLU A 5 12.13 21.54 -6.92
CA GLU A 5 12.46 22.97 -7.02
C GLU A 5 11.20 23.83 -7.24
N GLU A 6 10.24 23.32 -8.03
CA GLU A 6 8.94 23.98 -8.21
C GLU A 6 8.14 24.06 -6.91
N ILE A 7 8.10 22.98 -6.12
CA ILE A 7 7.40 22.98 -4.81
C ILE A 7 8.07 23.93 -3.82
N LEU A 8 9.40 23.98 -3.80
CA LEU A 8 10.16 24.92 -2.99
C LEU A 8 9.95 26.38 -3.43
N ALA A 9 9.82 26.63 -4.73
CA ALA A 9 9.51 27.94 -5.26
C ALA A 9 8.10 28.41 -4.86
N ILE A 10 7.10 27.54 -4.97
CA ILE A 10 5.72 27.82 -4.54
C ILE A 10 5.66 28.07 -3.03
N ALA A 11 6.39 27.30 -2.22
CA ALA A 11 6.46 27.51 -0.79
C ALA A 11 7.09 28.86 -0.44
N LYS A 12 8.14 29.27 -1.14
CA LYS A 12 8.77 30.59 -0.98
C LYS A 12 7.84 31.75 -1.35
N ASP A 13 7.09 31.61 -2.45
CA ASP A 13 6.13 32.60 -2.91
C ASP A 13 4.95 32.77 -1.94
N MET A 14 4.43 31.67 -1.40
CA MET A 14 3.38 31.69 -0.37
C MET A 14 3.86 32.36 0.91
N MET A 15 5.13 32.18 1.29
CA MET A 15 5.72 32.85 2.47
C MET A 15 5.93 34.32 2.25
N ALA A 16 6.41 34.74 1.07
CA ALA A 16 6.53 36.16 0.73
C ALA A 16 5.17 36.85 0.77
N ALA A 17 4.09 36.19 0.36
CA ALA A 17 2.73 36.72 0.43
C ALA A 17 2.21 36.87 1.87
N ILE A 18 2.58 35.99 2.79
CA ILE A 18 2.23 36.08 4.22
C ILE A 18 3.00 37.20 4.89
N TYR A 19 4.27 37.40 4.54
CA TYR A 19 5.13 38.47 5.09
C TYR A 19 4.65 39.86 4.67
N THR A 20 4.16 40.02 3.44
CA THR A 20 3.66 41.31 2.94
C THR A 20 2.33 41.76 3.58
N LYS A 21 1.57 40.86 4.23
CA LYS A 21 0.31 41.19 4.92
C LYS A 21 0.47 41.75 6.32
N GLY A 22 1.71 41.83 6.86
CA GLY A 22 2.02 42.57 8.11
C GLY A 22 1.41 42.02 9.40
N GLU A 23 0.90 40.78 9.38
CA GLU A 23 0.27 40.19 10.58
C GLU A 23 1.25 39.43 11.49
N ILE A 24 2.53 39.28 11.11
CA ILE A 24 3.52 38.56 11.90
C ILE A 24 4.74 39.44 12.15
N THR A 25 4.96 39.77 13.42
CA THR A 25 6.02 40.68 13.87
C THR A 25 7.33 39.97 14.24
N ASP A 26 7.36 38.67 14.31
CA ASP A 26 8.53 37.90 14.74
C ASP A 26 9.05 37.01 13.58
N VAL A 27 10.19 37.45 13.01
CA VAL A 27 10.82 36.86 11.82
C VAL A 27 11.31 35.44 12.09
N ASP A 28 11.71 35.15 13.32
CA ASP A 28 12.25 33.83 13.69
C ASP A 28 11.15 32.75 13.73
N VAL A 29 9.96 33.10 14.23
CA VAL A 29 8.80 32.20 14.27
C VAL A 29 8.29 31.88 12.85
N VAL A 30 8.33 32.85 11.95
CA VAL A 30 7.94 32.69 10.56
C VAL A 30 8.91 31.75 9.84
N ALA A 31 10.21 31.94 10.05
CA ALA A 31 11.24 31.09 9.43
C ALA A 31 11.17 29.65 9.91
N GLU A 32 10.97 29.41 11.20
CA GLU A 32 10.81 28.03 11.73
C GLU A 32 9.53 27.35 11.23
N THR A 33 8.43 28.06 11.20
CA THR A 33 7.15 27.53 10.71
C THR A 33 7.25 27.19 9.23
N ALA A 34 7.92 28.02 8.47
CA ALA A 34 8.20 27.88 7.07
C ALA A 34 9.02 26.62 6.75
N ILE A 35 10.08 26.38 7.50
CA ILE A 35 10.93 25.20 7.34
C ILE A 35 10.14 23.93 7.67
N ARG A 36 9.33 23.93 8.73
CA ARG A 36 8.47 22.79 9.09
C ARG A 36 7.44 22.45 8.02
N TYR A 37 6.82 23.46 7.41
CA TYR A 37 5.86 23.25 6.31
C TYR A 37 6.53 22.71 5.06
N ALA A 38 7.70 23.22 4.70
CA ALA A 38 8.48 22.73 3.56
C ALA A 38 8.91 21.27 3.76
N ASP A 39 9.40 20.91 4.94
CA ASP A 39 9.77 19.54 5.27
C ASP A 39 8.57 18.57 5.26
N ALA A 40 7.43 19.00 5.79
CA ALA A 40 6.21 18.20 5.78
C ALA A 40 5.70 17.95 4.35
N LEU A 41 5.74 18.96 3.48
CA LEU A 41 5.37 18.85 2.07
C LEU A 41 6.32 17.94 1.29
N VAL A 42 7.63 18.05 1.52
CA VAL A 42 8.64 17.20 0.88
C VAL A 42 8.44 15.74 1.31
N LYS A 43 8.25 15.48 2.59
CA LYS A 43 7.98 14.12 3.11
C LYS A 43 6.69 13.52 2.55
N ALA A 44 5.61 14.30 2.50
CA ALA A 44 4.34 13.86 1.93
C ALA A 44 4.48 13.52 0.44
N TYR A 45 5.24 14.33 -0.30
CA TYR A 45 5.53 14.09 -1.71
C TYR A 45 6.40 12.86 -1.94
N GLU A 46 7.46 12.66 -1.16
CA GLU A 46 8.32 11.47 -1.22
C GLU A 46 7.53 10.21 -0.90
N GLN A 47 6.65 10.26 0.08
CA GLN A 47 5.78 9.15 0.46
C GLN A 47 4.75 8.81 -0.62
N SER A 48 4.20 9.82 -1.30
CA SER A 48 3.33 9.66 -2.46
C SER A 48 4.06 9.04 -3.65
N LEU A 49 5.30 9.44 -3.92
CA LEU A 49 6.13 8.86 -4.98
C LEU A 49 6.52 7.41 -4.71
N LEU A 50 6.79 7.06 -3.44
CA LEU A 50 7.10 5.69 -3.04
C LEU A 50 5.89 4.77 -3.26
N SER A 51 4.69 5.20 -2.89
CA SER A 51 3.48 4.41 -3.10
C SER A 51 3.17 4.19 -4.59
N VAL A 52 3.36 5.20 -5.43
CA VAL A 52 3.17 5.09 -6.89
C VAL A 52 4.19 4.15 -7.53
N LYS A 53 5.44 4.15 -7.07
CA LYS A 53 6.47 3.21 -7.56
C LYS A 53 6.15 1.77 -7.16
N ASP A 54 5.72 1.56 -5.93
CA ASP A 54 5.34 0.23 -5.43
C ASP A 54 4.15 -0.34 -6.21
N ASP A 55 3.13 0.44 -6.46
CA ASP A 55 1.97 0.03 -7.26
C ASP A 55 2.34 -0.25 -8.72
N CYS A 56 3.26 0.52 -9.31
CA CYS A 56 3.73 0.30 -10.67
C CYS A 56 4.48 -1.03 -10.80
N VAL A 57 5.34 -1.36 -9.83
CA VAL A 57 6.10 -2.61 -9.83
C VAL A 57 5.20 -3.81 -9.55
N LYS A 58 4.25 -3.69 -8.62
CA LYS A 58 3.26 -4.73 -8.33
C LYS A 58 2.40 -5.04 -9.56
N ASN A 59 1.94 -4.03 -10.28
CA ASN A 59 1.14 -4.18 -11.49
C ASN A 59 1.87 -4.87 -12.66
N GLN A 60 3.19 -5.01 -12.62
CA GLN A 60 3.95 -5.77 -13.61
C GLN A 60 3.85 -7.29 -13.42
N LEU A 61 3.42 -7.75 -12.23
CA LEU A 61 3.22 -9.18 -11.97
C LEU A 61 1.87 -9.66 -12.53
N PRO A 62 1.86 -10.65 -13.44
CA PRO A 62 0.61 -11.17 -14.03
C PRO A 62 -0.36 -11.69 -12.96
N ILE A 63 0.15 -12.34 -11.93
CA ILE A 63 -0.65 -12.90 -10.83
C ILE A 63 -1.33 -11.80 -10.01
N TYR A 64 -0.65 -10.69 -9.78
CA TYR A 64 -1.22 -9.55 -9.06
C TYR A 64 -2.31 -8.84 -9.86
N ARG A 65 -2.14 -8.70 -11.18
CA ARG A 65 -3.21 -8.18 -12.04
C ARG A 65 -4.46 -9.04 -11.96
N LYS A 66 -4.29 -10.36 -12.04
CA LYS A 66 -5.38 -11.32 -11.91
C LYS A 66 -6.06 -11.22 -10.55
N TYR A 67 -5.29 -11.07 -9.48
CA TYR A 67 -5.81 -10.81 -8.15
C TYR A 67 -6.68 -9.54 -8.11
N CYS A 68 -6.20 -8.45 -8.65
CA CYS A 68 -6.94 -7.18 -8.70
C CYS A 68 -8.23 -7.30 -9.52
N GLU A 69 -8.21 -8.01 -10.64
CA GLU A 69 -9.41 -8.26 -11.47
C GLU A 69 -10.46 -9.08 -10.74
N LEU A 70 -10.04 -10.17 -10.10
CA LEU A 70 -10.94 -11.02 -9.31
C LEU A 70 -11.48 -10.29 -8.08
N LYS A 71 -10.66 -9.47 -7.44
CA LYS A 71 -11.07 -8.65 -6.29
C LYS A 71 -12.08 -7.58 -6.67
N LYS A 72 -11.94 -6.97 -7.85
CA LYS A 72 -12.95 -6.03 -8.39
C LYS A 72 -14.30 -6.69 -8.64
N LYS A 73 -14.29 -7.94 -9.12
CA LYS A 73 -15.53 -8.72 -9.34
C LYS A 73 -16.15 -9.22 -8.04
N ASN A 74 -15.33 -9.54 -7.06
CA ASN A 74 -15.73 -10.16 -5.80
C ASN A 74 -15.04 -9.46 -4.61
N PRO A 75 -15.40 -8.21 -4.30
CA PRO A 75 -14.69 -7.42 -3.29
C PRO A 75 -14.77 -8.02 -1.87
N GLU A 76 -15.82 -8.78 -1.59
CA GLU A 76 -16.05 -9.42 -0.28
C GLU A 76 -15.38 -10.80 -0.17
N CYS A 77 -14.87 -11.35 -1.28
CA CYS A 77 -14.27 -12.67 -1.30
C CYS A 77 -12.77 -12.60 -1.03
N LEU A 78 -12.30 -13.56 -0.26
CA LEU A 78 -10.90 -13.85 -0.07
C LEU A 78 -10.43 -14.71 -1.25
N ILE A 79 -9.41 -14.26 -1.98
CA ILE A 79 -8.96 -14.88 -3.22
C ILE A 79 -7.78 -15.81 -2.92
N LEU A 80 -7.91 -17.09 -3.27
CA LEU A 80 -6.84 -18.08 -3.21
C LEU A 80 -6.46 -18.53 -4.62
N PHE A 81 -5.17 -18.48 -4.93
CA PHE A 81 -4.61 -18.96 -6.20
C PHE A 81 -3.87 -20.28 -5.99
N ARG A 82 -4.15 -21.26 -6.81
CA ARG A 82 -3.34 -22.46 -6.83
C ARG A 82 -2.11 -22.26 -7.70
N CYS A 83 -0.92 -22.37 -7.07
CA CYS A 83 0.37 -22.32 -7.72
C CYS A 83 1.12 -23.62 -7.44
N GLY A 84 0.98 -24.60 -8.34
CA GLY A 84 1.56 -25.93 -8.15
C GLY A 84 0.98 -26.64 -6.92
N ASP A 85 1.84 -26.94 -5.95
CA ASP A 85 1.48 -27.66 -4.71
C ASP A 85 1.06 -26.73 -3.57
N PHE A 86 0.90 -25.44 -3.84
CA PHE A 86 0.58 -24.42 -2.85
C PHE A 86 -0.62 -23.59 -3.24
N TYR A 87 -1.31 -23.04 -2.24
CA TYR A 87 -2.22 -21.91 -2.40
C TYR A 87 -1.57 -20.64 -1.93
N GLU A 88 -1.73 -19.59 -2.72
CA GLU A 88 -1.19 -18.27 -2.47
C GLU A 88 -2.31 -17.23 -2.40
N THR A 89 -2.16 -16.27 -1.53
CA THR A 89 -3.05 -15.10 -1.45
C THR A 89 -2.23 -13.85 -1.22
N TYR A 90 -2.78 -12.69 -1.59
CA TYR A 90 -2.01 -11.45 -1.68
C TYR A 90 -2.65 -10.32 -0.91
N GLU A 91 -1.82 -9.35 -0.53
CA GLU A 91 -2.17 -8.08 0.12
C GLU A 91 -3.07 -8.23 1.34
N ASP A 92 -4.26 -7.62 1.33
CA ASP A 92 -5.18 -7.63 2.46
C ASP A 92 -5.72 -9.03 2.75
N ASP A 93 -5.96 -9.82 1.71
CA ASP A 93 -6.39 -11.21 1.86
C ASP A 93 -5.31 -12.07 2.50
N ALA A 94 -4.03 -11.82 2.19
CA ALA A 94 -2.89 -12.48 2.83
C ALA A 94 -2.81 -12.16 4.33
N GLN A 95 -3.08 -10.92 4.70
CA GLN A 95 -3.12 -10.52 6.11
C GLN A 95 -4.27 -11.24 6.85
N LEU A 96 -5.47 -11.24 6.28
CA LEU A 96 -6.64 -11.90 6.86
C LEU A 96 -6.44 -13.41 7.04
N VAL A 97 -5.86 -14.07 6.04
CA VAL A 97 -5.53 -15.50 6.09
C VAL A 97 -4.46 -15.79 7.14
N SER A 98 -3.42 -14.96 7.19
CA SER A 98 -2.35 -15.07 8.20
C SER A 98 -2.91 -14.95 9.61
N ASP A 99 -3.75 -13.98 9.87
CA ASP A 99 -4.35 -13.72 11.18
C ASP A 99 -5.34 -14.83 11.61
N CYS A 100 -6.13 -15.33 10.65
CA CYS A 100 -7.13 -16.37 10.91
C CYS A 100 -6.53 -17.76 11.10
N LEU A 101 -5.54 -18.11 10.29
CA LEU A 101 -4.94 -19.45 10.27
C LEU A 101 -3.67 -19.57 11.10
N GLY A 102 -3.05 -18.45 11.47
CA GLY A 102 -1.77 -18.42 12.18
C GLY A 102 -0.57 -18.80 11.29
N ILE A 103 -0.69 -18.59 9.99
CA ILE A 103 0.41 -18.83 9.04
C ILE A 103 1.25 -17.57 8.84
N THR A 104 2.49 -17.76 8.40
CA THR A 104 3.43 -16.66 8.23
C THR A 104 3.06 -15.76 7.04
N LEU A 105 2.97 -14.46 7.30
CA LEU A 105 2.88 -13.45 6.25
C LEU A 105 4.28 -13.12 5.74
N THR A 106 4.48 -13.23 4.44
CA THR A 106 5.75 -12.93 3.77
C THR A 106 5.61 -11.73 2.84
N LYS A 107 6.75 -11.18 2.42
CA LYS A 107 6.79 -10.13 1.39
C LYS A 107 7.64 -10.60 0.22
N VAL A 108 7.12 -10.41 -0.98
CA VAL A 108 7.89 -10.69 -2.20
C VAL A 108 9.04 -9.69 -2.31
N TYR A 109 10.26 -10.19 -2.38
CA TYR A 109 11.50 -9.41 -2.23
C TYR A 109 11.58 -8.13 -3.07
N LYS A 110 11.21 -8.20 -4.35
CA LYS A 110 11.36 -7.05 -5.27
C LYS A 110 10.19 -6.07 -5.26
N THR A 111 9.01 -6.53 -4.87
CA THR A 111 7.75 -5.80 -5.03
C THR A 111 7.16 -5.35 -3.72
N GLY A 112 7.63 -5.88 -2.59
CA GLY A 112 7.04 -5.65 -1.28
C GLY A 112 5.61 -6.19 -1.14
N LEU A 113 5.11 -6.92 -2.15
CA LEU A 113 3.78 -7.52 -2.16
C LEU A 113 3.62 -8.47 -0.97
N ARG A 114 2.64 -8.25 -0.13
CA ARG A 114 2.33 -9.14 0.99
C ARG A 114 1.72 -10.43 0.45
N MET A 115 2.19 -11.56 0.95
CA MET A 115 1.78 -12.87 0.48
C MET A 115 1.69 -13.84 1.65
N ALA A 116 0.64 -14.67 1.66
CA ALA A 116 0.53 -15.84 2.52
C ALA A 116 0.42 -17.09 1.65
N VAL A 117 1.12 -18.14 2.04
CA VAL A 117 1.24 -19.39 1.29
C VAL A 117 1.02 -20.56 2.23
N PHE A 118 0.27 -21.57 1.76
CA PHE A 118 0.11 -22.83 2.46
C PHE A 118 0.00 -24.01 1.47
N PRO A 119 0.37 -25.23 1.88
CA PRO A 119 0.29 -26.40 1.02
C PRO A 119 -1.14 -26.71 0.60
N HIS A 120 -1.34 -27.19 -0.64
CA HIS A 120 -2.67 -27.48 -1.18
C HIS A 120 -3.42 -28.57 -0.37
N ASN A 121 -2.71 -29.53 0.21
CA ASN A 121 -3.28 -30.55 1.06
C ASN A 121 -3.81 -30.04 2.42
N ALA A 122 -3.44 -28.84 2.81
CA ALA A 122 -3.96 -28.16 4.01
C ALA A 122 -5.28 -27.42 3.76
N LEU A 123 -5.73 -27.29 2.50
CA LEU A 123 -6.95 -26.59 2.15
C LEU A 123 -8.18 -27.13 2.88
N ASP A 124 -8.32 -28.46 2.95
CA ASP A 124 -9.45 -29.12 3.62
C ASP A 124 -9.54 -28.79 5.12
N THR A 125 -8.40 -28.46 5.72
CA THR A 125 -8.32 -28.03 7.12
C THR A 125 -8.53 -26.53 7.27
N TYR A 126 -7.98 -25.73 6.37
CA TYR A 126 -7.97 -24.28 6.46
C TYR A 126 -9.24 -23.63 5.91
N LEU A 127 -9.83 -24.15 4.84
CA LEU A 127 -11.04 -23.60 4.25
C LEU A 127 -12.22 -23.56 5.22
N PRO A 128 -12.53 -24.61 6.00
CA PRO A 128 -13.59 -24.55 7.00
C PRO A 128 -13.34 -23.50 8.10
N ARG A 129 -12.07 -23.26 8.46
CA ARG A 129 -11.70 -22.24 9.44
C ARG A 129 -11.98 -20.84 8.93
N LEU A 130 -11.64 -20.57 7.66
CA LEU A 130 -11.93 -19.30 7.00
C LEU A 130 -13.44 -19.04 6.89
N ILE A 131 -14.19 -20.05 6.50
CA ILE A 131 -15.66 -19.96 6.38
C ILE A 131 -16.32 -19.72 7.76
N ARG A 132 -15.87 -20.41 8.81
CA ARG A 132 -16.35 -20.20 10.17
C ARG A 132 -16.02 -18.81 10.71
N ALA A 133 -14.92 -18.23 10.28
CA ALA A 133 -14.56 -16.85 10.59
C ALA A 133 -15.42 -15.81 9.85
N GLY A 134 -16.32 -16.25 8.95
CA GLY A 134 -17.23 -15.41 8.19
C GLY A 134 -16.72 -14.95 6.84
N PHE A 135 -15.58 -15.48 6.38
CA PHE A 135 -15.02 -15.12 5.07
C PHE A 135 -15.69 -15.92 3.94
N ARG A 136 -15.93 -15.25 2.83
CA ARG A 136 -16.24 -15.90 1.56
C ARG A 136 -14.94 -16.15 0.84
N VAL A 137 -14.72 -17.35 0.33
CA VAL A 137 -13.48 -17.74 -0.32
C VAL A 137 -13.74 -18.05 -1.79
N ALA A 138 -12.98 -17.40 -2.67
CA ALA A 138 -12.92 -17.69 -4.09
C ALA A 138 -11.59 -18.36 -4.42
N ILE A 139 -11.63 -19.52 -5.07
CA ILE A 139 -10.46 -20.30 -5.42
C ILE A 139 -10.26 -20.26 -6.94
N ASP A 140 -9.07 -19.92 -7.37
CA ASP A 140 -8.64 -19.99 -8.76
C ASP A 140 -7.63 -21.12 -8.93
N ASP A 141 -8.06 -22.16 -9.59
CA ASP A 141 -7.36 -23.47 -9.72
C ASP A 141 -6.73 -23.66 -11.12
N LYS A 142 -6.53 -22.60 -11.89
CA LYS A 142 -6.00 -22.68 -13.26
C LYS A 142 -4.50 -22.53 -13.34
#